data_1c2f492aefde812998ff615566830be4
#
_entry.id   1c2f492aefde812998ff615566830be4
#
_cell.length_a   1.000
_cell.length_b   1.000
_cell.length_c   1.000
_cell.angle_alpha   90.00
_cell.angle_beta   90.00
_cell.angle_gamma   90.00
#
_symmetry.space_group_name_H-M   'P 1'
#
loop_
_entity.id
_entity.type
_entity.pdbx_description
1 polymer ?
#
loop_
_entity_poly.entity_id
_entity_poly.type
_entity_poly.pdbx_seq_one_letter_code
_entity_poly.pdbx_strand_id
1 'polypeptide(L)'
;AKLLAAFDAIAAQTPLEQQAHYAGLFEMNKRYTLYMSYYKMTDSRERGTILAKLKMMYEMFGLTTVNSELADFLPLLLEFLAYGHFEGDARQQDIKLAFQVIEDGTYTLLQNAAADLDDPYFQLLQVVRATLRTCVETGVVAS
;
A
#
# COMPACT_ATOMS: atom_id res chain seq x y z
N ALA A 1 -3.95 19.42 -3.96
CA ALA A 1 -3.43 19.86 -5.26
C ALA A 1 -2.79 18.70 -6.02
N LYS A 2 -1.79 18.04 -5.46
CA LYS A 2 -1.12 16.90 -6.11
C LYS A 2 -2.09 15.73 -6.35
N LEU A 3 -2.94 15.46 -5.39
CA LEU A 3 -3.91 14.36 -5.48
C LEU A 3 -4.88 14.57 -6.63
N LEU A 4 -5.46 15.79 -6.74
CA LEU A 4 -6.37 16.13 -7.81
C LEU A 4 -5.67 16.09 -9.17
N ALA A 5 -4.45 16.57 -9.25
CA ALA A 5 -3.68 16.55 -10.50
C ALA A 5 -3.42 15.13 -10.94
N ALA A 6 -3.07 14.23 -10.01
CA ALA A 6 -2.85 12.82 -10.33
C ALA A 6 -4.13 12.14 -10.81
N PHE A 7 -5.25 12.38 -10.13
CA PHE A 7 -6.55 11.84 -10.54
C PHE A 7 -6.97 12.36 -11.91
N ASP A 8 -6.79 13.66 -12.16
CA ASP A 8 -7.17 14.26 -13.43
C ASP A 8 -6.36 13.68 -14.58
N ALA A 9 -5.05 13.46 -14.36
CA ALA A 9 -4.18 12.87 -15.36
C ALA A 9 -4.59 11.42 -15.69
N ILE A 10 -4.95 10.65 -14.67
CA ILE A 10 -5.42 9.27 -14.87
C ILE A 10 -6.80 9.27 -15.54
N ALA A 11 -7.70 10.12 -15.08
CA ALA A 11 -9.06 10.20 -15.60
C ALA A 11 -9.12 10.70 -17.05
N ALA A 12 -8.09 11.41 -17.50
CA ALA A 12 -8.01 11.86 -18.89
C ALA A 12 -7.76 10.71 -19.87
N GLN A 13 -7.30 9.56 -19.36
CA GLN A 13 -7.07 8.38 -20.18
C GLN A 13 -8.37 7.60 -20.38
N THR A 14 -8.48 6.89 -21.51
CA THR A 14 -9.59 5.95 -21.71
C THR A 14 -9.46 4.77 -20.74
N PRO A 15 -10.55 4.03 -20.46
CA PRO A 15 -10.45 2.84 -19.59
C PRO A 15 -9.39 1.84 -20.05
N LEU A 16 -9.26 1.63 -21.35
CA LEU A 16 -8.24 0.72 -21.90
C LEU A 16 -6.82 1.26 -21.66
N GLU A 17 -6.63 2.56 -21.86
CA GLU A 17 -5.34 3.21 -21.58
C GLU A 17 -4.98 3.13 -20.09
N GLN A 18 -5.96 3.33 -19.22
CA GLN A 18 -5.76 3.20 -17.77
C GLN A 18 -5.31 1.79 -17.39
N GLN A 19 -5.96 0.78 -17.95
CA GLN A 19 -5.60 -0.61 -17.69
C GLN A 19 -4.19 -0.93 -18.18
N ALA A 20 -3.84 -0.49 -19.39
CA ALA A 20 -2.52 -0.73 -19.95
C ALA A 20 -1.44 -0.01 -19.14
N HIS A 21 -1.70 1.23 -18.71
CA HIS A 21 -0.78 2.02 -17.91
C HIS A 21 -0.51 1.35 -16.56
N TYR A 22 -1.58 0.98 -15.86
CA TYR A 22 -1.49 0.30 -14.56
C TYR A 22 -0.75 -1.03 -14.69
N ALA A 23 -1.15 -1.88 -15.63
CA ALA A 23 -0.53 -3.19 -15.81
C ALA A 23 0.95 -3.07 -16.17
N GLY A 24 1.29 -2.14 -17.06
CA GLY A 24 2.67 -1.92 -17.47
C GLY A 24 3.56 -1.47 -16.32
N LEU A 25 3.04 -0.63 -15.41
CA LEU A 25 3.81 -0.17 -14.26
C LEU A 25 3.90 -1.23 -13.16
N PHE A 26 2.77 -1.80 -12.76
CA PHE A 26 2.68 -2.54 -11.49
C PHE A 26 2.63 -4.05 -11.64
N GLU A 27 2.08 -4.56 -12.72
CA GLU A 27 1.92 -6.00 -12.89
C GLU A 27 3.09 -6.63 -13.67
N MET A 28 3.66 -5.90 -14.61
CA MET A 28 4.68 -6.42 -15.50
C MET A 28 6.10 -5.99 -15.12
N ASN A 29 6.25 -5.27 -14.04
CA ASN A 29 7.55 -4.74 -13.61
C ASN A 29 7.77 -4.97 -12.12
N LYS A 30 8.68 -5.88 -11.78
CA LYS A 30 8.97 -6.23 -10.38
C LYS A 30 9.56 -5.06 -9.58
N ARG A 31 10.11 -4.06 -10.25
CA ARG A 31 10.65 -2.86 -9.58
C ARG A 31 9.56 -2.01 -8.95
N TYR A 32 8.31 -2.15 -9.41
CA TYR A 32 7.18 -1.34 -8.98
C TYR A 32 6.01 -2.19 -8.49
N THR A 33 6.27 -3.43 -8.06
CA THR A 33 5.20 -4.30 -7.59
C THR A 33 4.47 -3.70 -6.39
N LEU A 34 3.17 -3.92 -6.33
CA LEU A 34 2.33 -3.43 -5.22
C LEU A 34 2.25 -4.41 -4.05
N TYR A 35 3.03 -5.47 -4.07
CA TYR A 35 3.18 -6.39 -2.93
C TYR A 35 4.29 -5.87 -2.03
N MET A 36 3.88 -5.21 -0.94
CA MET A 36 4.76 -4.32 -0.17
C MET A 36 5.93 -5.02 0.51
N SER A 37 5.80 -6.28 0.91
CA SER A 37 6.91 -6.98 1.58
C SER A 37 7.94 -7.57 0.61
N TYR A 38 7.69 -7.48 -0.69
CA TYR A 38 8.57 -8.05 -1.71
C TYR A 38 9.98 -7.44 -1.70
N TYR A 39 10.07 -6.14 -1.48
CA TYR A 39 11.32 -5.41 -1.65
C TYR A 39 12.36 -5.70 -0.56
N LYS A 40 11.93 -5.82 0.68
CA LYS A 40 12.80 -5.92 1.84
C LYS A 40 13.01 -7.36 2.28
N MET A 41 12.01 -8.21 2.07
CA MET A 41 12.03 -9.59 2.52
C MET A 41 12.54 -10.51 1.42
N THR A 42 13.86 -10.71 1.39
CA THR A 42 14.50 -11.61 0.42
C THR A 42 14.36 -13.09 0.83
N ASP A 43 14.15 -13.34 2.11
CA ASP A 43 13.91 -14.69 2.63
C ASP A 43 12.41 -14.98 2.57
N SER A 44 12.05 -16.04 1.83
CA SER A 44 10.66 -16.45 1.67
C SER A 44 9.99 -16.83 3.00
N ARG A 45 10.77 -17.31 3.97
CA ARG A 45 10.25 -17.66 5.30
C ARG A 45 9.85 -16.40 6.08
N GLU A 46 10.70 -15.38 6.09
CA GLU A 46 10.39 -14.11 6.75
C GLU A 46 9.17 -13.46 6.10
N ARG A 47 9.14 -13.45 4.78
CA ARG A 47 8.00 -12.89 4.05
C ARG A 47 6.72 -13.65 4.36
N GLY A 48 6.80 -14.99 4.40
CA GLY A 48 5.66 -15.83 4.78
C GLY A 48 5.12 -15.51 6.16
N THR A 49 6.01 -15.23 7.13
CA THR A 49 5.62 -14.83 8.47
C THR A 49 4.85 -13.50 8.47
N ILE A 50 5.34 -12.50 7.72
CA ILE A 50 4.68 -11.21 7.60
C ILE A 50 3.30 -11.37 6.95
N LEU A 51 3.21 -12.14 5.88
CA LEU A 51 1.94 -12.39 5.19
C LEU A 51 0.93 -13.07 6.11
N ALA A 52 1.38 -14.04 6.90
CA ALA A 52 0.51 -14.72 7.86
C ALA A 52 -0.01 -13.77 8.95
N LYS A 53 0.86 -12.89 9.45
CA LYS A 53 0.47 -11.89 10.46
C LYS A 53 -0.55 -10.91 9.91
N LEU A 54 -0.37 -10.45 8.69
CA LEU A 54 -1.32 -9.54 8.03
C LEU A 54 -2.68 -10.22 7.83
N LYS A 55 -2.66 -11.48 7.41
CA LYS A 55 -3.90 -12.24 7.22
C LYS A 55 -4.65 -12.40 8.54
N MET A 56 -3.94 -12.73 9.61
CA MET A 56 -4.53 -12.81 10.95
C MET A 56 -5.13 -11.48 11.38
N MET A 57 -4.44 -10.37 11.08
CA MET A 57 -4.94 -9.03 11.38
C MET A 57 -6.28 -8.79 10.69
N TYR A 58 -6.39 -9.09 9.40
CA TYR A 58 -7.64 -8.94 8.67
C TYR A 58 -8.76 -9.76 9.33
N GLU A 59 -8.48 -11.01 9.68
CA GLU A 59 -9.46 -11.90 10.32
C GLU A 59 -9.89 -11.39 11.68
N MET A 60 -8.97 -10.83 12.49
CA MET A 60 -9.26 -10.29 13.79
C MET A 60 -10.23 -9.10 13.73
N PHE A 61 -10.23 -8.36 12.63
CA PHE A 61 -11.16 -7.24 12.43
C PHE A 61 -12.37 -7.64 11.58
N GLY A 62 -12.58 -8.94 11.39
CA GLY A 62 -13.77 -9.45 10.70
C GLY A 62 -13.73 -9.36 9.19
N LEU A 63 -12.56 -9.16 8.60
CA LEU A 63 -12.41 -9.08 7.16
C LEU A 63 -11.86 -10.38 6.60
N THR A 64 -12.51 -10.88 5.53
CA THR A 64 -12.03 -12.04 4.79
C THR A 64 -11.59 -11.58 3.41
N THR A 65 -10.43 -12.07 2.98
CA THR A 65 -9.95 -11.78 1.63
C THR A 65 -10.71 -12.65 0.63
N VAL A 66 -11.44 -12.01 -0.26
CA VAL A 66 -12.27 -12.70 -1.26
C VAL A 66 -11.45 -13.04 -2.51
N ASN A 67 -10.30 -12.42 -2.67
CA ASN A 67 -9.42 -12.58 -3.82
C ASN A 67 -8.23 -13.47 -3.50
N SER A 68 -7.58 -13.97 -4.55
CA SER A 68 -6.33 -14.72 -4.43
C SER A 68 -5.11 -13.83 -4.19
N GLU A 69 -5.32 -12.54 -3.91
CA GLU A 69 -4.23 -11.62 -3.66
C GLU A 69 -3.53 -11.91 -2.33
N LEU A 70 -2.22 -11.67 -2.29
CA LEU A 70 -1.46 -11.80 -1.05
C LEU A 70 -1.82 -10.68 -0.08
N ALA A 71 -1.67 -10.95 1.20
CA ALA A 71 -2.09 -10.04 2.27
C ALA A 71 -1.36 -8.69 2.27
N ASP A 72 -0.18 -8.60 1.65
CA ASP A 72 0.61 -7.37 1.57
C ASP A 72 0.34 -6.52 0.32
N PHE A 73 -0.70 -6.85 -0.44
CA PHE A 73 -1.10 -6.07 -1.61
C PHE A 73 -1.55 -4.68 -1.16
N LEU A 74 -0.91 -3.63 -1.69
CA LEU A 74 -1.13 -2.26 -1.21
C LEU A 74 -2.59 -1.82 -1.24
N PRO A 75 -3.35 -2.01 -2.35
CA PRO A 75 -4.75 -1.62 -2.34
C PRO A 75 -5.57 -2.30 -1.24
N LEU A 76 -5.28 -3.56 -0.94
CA LEU A 76 -5.96 -4.29 0.12
C LEU A 76 -5.64 -3.72 1.50
N LEU A 77 -4.37 -3.38 1.75
CA LEU A 77 -3.94 -2.74 3.00
C LEU A 77 -4.61 -1.38 3.18
N LEU A 78 -4.68 -0.58 2.12
CA LEU A 78 -5.31 0.74 2.18
C LEU A 78 -6.82 0.63 2.42
N GLU A 79 -7.47 -0.33 1.80
CA GLU A 79 -8.90 -0.59 2.01
C GLU A 79 -9.17 -0.99 3.46
N PHE A 80 -8.34 -1.86 4.03
CA PHE A 80 -8.42 -2.25 5.43
C PHE A 80 -8.31 -1.02 6.35
N LEU A 81 -7.32 -0.17 6.12
CA LEU A 81 -7.12 1.03 6.94
C LEU A 81 -8.27 2.02 6.82
N ALA A 82 -8.90 2.11 5.64
CA ALA A 82 -10.03 3.00 5.40
C ALA A 82 -11.30 2.56 6.15
N TYR A 83 -11.50 1.25 6.31
CA TYR A 83 -12.69 0.72 6.97
C TYR A 83 -12.56 0.61 8.48
N GLY A 84 -11.35 0.64 9.02
CA GLY A 84 -11.11 0.36 10.41
C GLY A 84 -11.33 1.58 11.31
N HIS A 85 -11.86 1.32 12.51
CA HIS A 85 -11.87 2.26 13.62
C HIS A 85 -10.89 1.74 14.64
N PHE A 86 -9.65 2.20 14.60
CA PHE A 86 -8.55 1.62 15.37
C PHE A 86 -8.20 2.43 16.62
N GLU A 87 -8.71 3.64 16.71
CA GLU A 87 -8.41 4.52 17.83
C GLU A 87 -8.87 3.88 19.14
N GLY A 88 -7.94 3.75 20.08
CA GLY A 88 -8.22 3.14 21.37
C GLY A 88 -8.36 1.62 21.35
N ASP A 89 -8.17 0.96 20.22
CA ASP A 89 -8.26 -0.49 20.13
C ASP A 89 -6.98 -1.14 20.70
N ALA A 90 -7.14 -2.16 21.54
CA ALA A 90 -6.02 -2.89 22.13
C ALA A 90 -5.17 -3.63 21.09
N ARG A 91 -5.69 -3.82 19.87
CA ARG A 91 -5.01 -4.51 18.76
C ARG A 91 -4.17 -3.59 17.88
N GLN A 92 -3.92 -2.35 18.33
CA GLN A 92 -3.14 -1.37 17.55
C GLN A 92 -1.74 -1.86 17.20
N GLN A 93 -1.17 -2.78 17.95
CA GLN A 93 0.13 -3.36 17.63
C GLN A 93 0.14 -4.06 16.27
N ASP A 94 -0.95 -4.75 15.95
CA ASP A 94 -1.09 -5.42 14.66
C ASP A 94 -1.24 -4.42 13.52
N ILE A 95 -1.90 -3.30 13.79
CA ILE A 95 -2.10 -2.22 12.81
C ILE A 95 -0.77 -1.53 12.50
N LYS A 96 0.12 -1.41 13.50
CA LYS A 96 1.46 -0.87 13.27
C LYS A 96 2.23 -1.68 12.23
N LEU A 97 2.04 -3.00 12.22
CA LEU A 97 2.66 -3.84 11.21
C LEU A 97 2.21 -3.44 9.81
N ALA A 98 0.92 -3.18 9.62
CA ALA A 98 0.39 -2.74 8.34
C ALA A 98 1.03 -1.42 7.89
N PHE A 99 1.10 -0.44 8.79
CA PHE A 99 1.76 0.83 8.50
C PHE A 99 3.23 0.66 8.14
N GLN A 100 3.94 -0.18 8.87
CA GLN A 100 5.36 -0.44 8.63
C GLN A 100 5.59 -1.11 7.28
N VAL A 101 4.76 -2.07 6.93
CA VAL A 101 4.84 -2.77 5.64
C VAL A 101 4.60 -1.80 4.49
N ILE A 102 3.60 -0.93 4.62
CA ILE A 102 3.33 0.09 3.60
C ILE A 102 4.48 1.08 3.50
N GLU A 103 4.99 1.57 4.62
CA GLU A 103 6.10 2.53 4.65
C GLU A 103 7.32 1.95 3.92
N ASP A 104 7.74 0.76 4.30
CA ASP A 104 8.92 0.13 3.72
C ASP A 104 8.74 -0.16 2.23
N GLY A 105 7.61 -0.70 1.84
CA GLY A 105 7.35 -1.08 0.45
C GLY A 105 7.25 0.12 -0.48
N THR A 106 6.47 1.13 -0.08
CA THR A 106 6.31 2.34 -0.91
C THR A 106 7.60 3.15 -0.99
N TYR A 107 8.38 3.18 0.08
CA TYR A 107 9.68 3.85 0.06
C TYR A 107 10.57 3.26 -1.03
N THR A 108 10.74 1.94 -1.03
CA THR A 108 11.60 1.28 -2.01
C THR A 108 11.05 1.41 -3.42
N LEU A 109 9.73 1.26 -3.58
CA LEU A 109 9.08 1.42 -4.89
C LEU A 109 9.39 2.80 -5.48
N LEU A 110 9.21 3.86 -4.69
CA LEU A 110 9.45 5.22 -5.16
C LEU A 110 10.94 5.51 -5.38
N GLN A 111 11.82 4.89 -4.62
CA GLN A 111 13.26 4.94 -4.91
C GLN A 111 13.57 4.35 -6.28
N ASN A 112 12.97 3.21 -6.59
CA ASN A 112 13.14 2.57 -7.89
C ASN A 112 12.57 3.43 -9.03
N ALA A 113 11.59 4.26 -8.73
CA ALA A 113 10.90 5.12 -9.70
C ALA A 113 11.47 6.53 -9.77
N ALA A 114 12.64 6.80 -9.20
CA ALA A 114 13.19 8.15 -9.04
C ALA A 114 13.26 8.94 -10.36
N ALA A 115 13.45 8.26 -11.50
CA ALA A 115 13.51 8.89 -12.80
C ALA A 115 12.12 9.19 -13.40
N ASP A 116 11.06 8.62 -12.85
CA ASP A 116 9.70 8.66 -13.42
C ASP A 116 8.67 9.23 -12.43
N LEU A 117 9.09 10.04 -11.46
CA LEU A 117 8.21 10.55 -10.41
C LEU A 117 7.12 11.50 -10.91
N ASP A 118 7.17 11.93 -12.15
CA ASP A 118 6.11 12.72 -12.78
C ASP A 118 4.93 11.84 -13.25
N ASP A 119 5.08 10.52 -13.27
CA ASP A 119 3.96 9.62 -13.57
C ASP A 119 2.86 9.79 -12.50
N PRO A 120 1.59 9.94 -12.92
CA PRO A 120 0.50 10.21 -11.97
C PRO A 120 0.31 9.12 -10.92
N TYR A 121 0.59 7.87 -11.21
CA TYR A 121 0.50 6.81 -10.21
C TYR A 121 1.57 6.95 -9.13
N PHE A 122 2.78 7.35 -9.50
CA PHE A 122 3.84 7.59 -8.51
C PHE A 122 3.56 8.85 -7.69
N GLN A 123 2.96 9.87 -8.28
CA GLN A 123 2.50 11.04 -7.54
C GLN A 123 1.42 10.67 -6.53
N LEU A 124 0.50 9.78 -6.92
CA LEU A 124 -0.53 9.26 -6.02
C LEU A 124 0.09 8.52 -4.83
N LEU A 125 1.10 7.69 -5.08
CA LEU A 125 1.80 6.97 -4.02
C LEU A 125 2.53 7.92 -3.06
N GLN A 126 3.08 9.03 -3.55
CA GLN A 126 3.67 10.05 -2.69
C GLN A 126 2.64 10.66 -1.75
N VAL A 127 1.42 10.92 -2.24
CA VAL A 127 0.33 11.43 -1.42
C VAL A 127 -0.09 10.40 -0.37
N VAL A 128 -0.15 9.13 -0.73
CA VAL A 128 -0.47 8.04 0.20
C VAL A 128 0.54 8.03 1.36
N ARG A 129 1.84 8.11 1.07
CA ARG A 129 2.87 8.13 2.10
C ARG A 129 2.73 9.35 3.03
N ALA A 130 2.50 10.52 2.46
CA ALA A 130 2.33 11.75 3.24
C ALA A 130 1.12 11.65 4.17
N THR A 131 0.01 11.12 3.67
CA THR A 131 -1.23 10.94 4.44
C THR A 131 -1.01 9.97 5.59
N LEU A 132 -0.34 8.85 5.35
CA LEU A 132 -0.08 7.85 6.39
C LEU A 132 0.85 8.39 7.49
N ARG A 133 1.83 9.21 7.14
CA ARG A 133 2.68 9.88 8.12
C ARG A 133 1.86 10.80 9.01
N THR A 134 0.93 11.53 8.44
CA THR A 134 0.03 12.39 9.21
C THR A 134 -0.79 11.56 10.21
N CYS A 135 -1.27 10.40 9.82
CA CYS A 135 -2.01 9.51 10.72
C CYS A 135 -1.16 9.06 11.91
N VAL A 136 0.10 8.75 11.69
CA VAL A 136 1.02 8.35 12.76
C VAL A 136 1.33 9.54 13.69
N GLU A 137 1.61 10.70 13.12
CA GLU A 137 1.95 11.91 13.86
C GLU A 137 0.80 12.41 14.72
N THR A 138 -0.45 12.25 14.27
CA THR A 138 -1.63 12.68 15.03
C THR A 138 -2.07 11.68 16.09
N GLY A 139 -1.36 10.55 16.22
CA GLY A 139 -1.67 9.54 17.23
C GLY A 139 -2.87 8.67 16.90
N VAL A 140 -3.34 8.68 15.66
CA VAL A 140 -4.40 7.76 15.21
C VAL A 140 -3.93 6.31 15.37
N VAL A 141 -2.62 6.10 15.17
CA VAL A 141 -1.97 4.83 15.48
C VAL A 141 -0.92 5.11 16.55
N ALA A 142 -1.02 4.43 17.69
CA ALA A 142 -0.09 4.61 18.79
C ALA A 142 1.34 4.26 18.34
N SER A 143 2.25 5.16 18.61
CA SER A 143 3.66 4.99 18.29
C SER A 143 4.35 3.97 19.18
#